data_fa249c1bacfab065d6a870ca4c30ae24
#
_entry.id   fa249c1bacfab065d6a870ca4c30ae24
#
_cell.length_a   1.000
_cell.length_b   1.000
_cell.length_c   1.000
_cell.angle_alpha   90.00
_cell.angle_beta   90.00
_cell.angle_gamma   90.00
#
_symmetry.space_group_name_H-M   'P 1'
#
loop_
_entity.id
_entity.type
_entity.pdbx_description
1 polymer ?
#
loop_
_entity_poly.entity_id
_entity_poly.type
_entity_poly.pdbx_seq_one_letter_code
_entity_poly.pdbx_strand_id
1 'polypeptide(L)'
;VHVVPHPKYGGDDLSYAFVKGKAAVLVVAQSRVEGTRDRVRHIAASELLDPARVALLIDGPISHCVGPLYEGYAEADGFRPSPSSNLVTLDASYVKDVQAFTEACEDSGRDVTPVWRDVLQRFFSASDPTEVEHSGLLRADSPLFAVITDSRILALAHYSMWAADAASIGVLPHPAYRRRGHGKAVVSAAMSAAFAQGHLVLYRTLLTNRASVALAESLGCSDYGRFLAIHLQKAA
;
A
#
# COMPACT_ATOMS: atom_id res chain seq x y z
N VAL A 1 12.84 -22.08 -4.39
CA VAL A 1 11.51 -21.53 -4.58
C VAL A 1 10.48 -22.51 -4.02
N HIS A 2 9.57 -22.03 -3.18
CA HIS A 2 8.43 -22.82 -2.73
C HIS A 2 7.18 -22.36 -3.48
N VAL A 3 6.41 -23.31 -4.02
CA VAL A 3 5.12 -23.03 -4.67
C VAL A 3 4.01 -23.47 -3.74
N VAL A 4 3.13 -22.55 -3.41
CA VAL A 4 2.00 -22.81 -2.52
C VAL A 4 0.69 -22.36 -3.17
N PRO A 5 -0.45 -23.00 -2.81
CA PRO A 5 -1.74 -22.57 -3.30
C PRO A 5 -2.13 -21.22 -2.72
N HIS A 6 -2.90 -20.46 -3.47
CA HIS A 6 -3.49 -19.22 -2.99
C HIS A 6 -4.46 -19.52 -1.82
N PRO A 7 -4.39 -18.81 -0.69
CA PRO A 7 -5.43 -18.90 0.33
C PRO A 7 -6.77 -18.44 -0.28
N LYS A 8 -7.88 -18.97 0.21
CA LYS A 8 -9.25 -18.89 -0.36
C LYS A 8 -9.80 -17.49 -0.71
N TYR A 9 -9.06 -16.41 -0.49
CA TYR A 9 -9.50 -15.03 -0.67
C TYR A 9 -9.02 -14.36 -1.97
N GLY A 10 -8.24 -15.03 -2.79
CA GLY A 10 -7.84 -14.55 -4.11
C GLY A 10 -8.50 -15.38 -5.20
N GLY A 11 -9.09 -14.75 -6.21
CA GLY A 11 -9.57 -15.46 -7.39
C GLY A 11 -8.45 -16.19 -8.12
N ASP A 12 -8.78 -17.09 -9.04
CA ASP A 12 -7.83 -17.87 -9.84
C ASP A 12 -6.92 -17.01 -10.72
N ASP A 13 -7.21 -15.73 -10.83
CA ASP A 13 -6.51 -14.74 -11.63
C ASP A 13 -5.37 -14.00 -10.89
N LEU A 14 -5.26 -14.15 -9.55
CA LEU A 14 -4.20 -13.52 -8.76
C LEU A 14 -3.11 -14.53 -8.41
N SER A 15 -1.87 -14.13 -8.66
CA SER A 15 -0.65 -14.81 -8.20
C SER A 15 0.31 -13.80 -7.62
N TYR A 16 1.16 -14.18 -6.69
CA TYR A 16 2.19 -13.30 -6.18
C TYR A 16 3.46 -14.03 -5.80
N ALA A 17 4.58 -13.35 -5.99
CA ALA A 17 5.89 -13.80 -5.58
C ALA A 17 6.38 -12.96 -4.40
N PHE A 18 6.97 -13.61 -3.42
CA PHE A 18 7.70 -12.99 -2.33
C PHE A 18 9.13 -13.52 -2.33
N VAL A 19 10.11 -12.63 -2.32
CA VAL A 19 11.53 -12.96 -2.41
C VAL A 19 12.29 -12.34 -1.25
N LYS A 20 13.04 -13.18 -0.50
CA LYS A 20 13.94 -12.77 0.56
C LYS A 20 15.30 -13.43 0.38
N GLY A 21 16.30 -12.67 -0.05
CA GLY A 21 17.61 -13.19 -0.36
C GLY A 21 17.58 -14.29 -1.43
N LYS A 22 18.01 -15.50 -1.07
CA LYS A 22 17.98 -16.68 -1.97
C LYS A 22 16.71 -17.52 -1.85
N ALA A 23 15.81 -17.18 -0.93
CA ALA A 23 14.55 -17.87 -0.72
C ALA A 23 13.41 -17.13 -1.43
N ALA A 24 12.44 -17.87 -1.92
CA ALA A 24 11.23 -17.29 -2.49
C ALA A 24 10.02 -18.20 -2.32
N VAL A 25 8.85 -17.56 -2.21
CA VAL A 25 7.54 -18.21 -2.27
C VAL A 25 6.79 -17.67 -3.48
N LEU A 26 6.27 -18.58 -4.29
CA LEU A 26 5.37 -18.26 -5.40
C LEU A 26 3.98 -18.81 -5.06
N VAL A 27 3.01 -17.92 -4.92
CA VAL A 27 1.63 -18.25 -4.61
C VAL A 27 0.83 -18.22 -5.90
N VAL A 28 0.12 -19.31 -6.18
CA VAL A 28 -0.65 -19.49 -7.42
C VAL A 28 -2.00 -20.14 -7.13
N ALA A 29 -2.92 -20.08 -8.09
CA ALA A 29 -4.17 -20.83 -8.01
C ALA A 29 -3.92 -22.33 -7.74
N GLN A 30 -4.78 -23.00 -6.98
CA GLN A 30 -4.63 -24.40 -6.64
C GLN A 30 -4.44 -25.29 -7.86
N SER A 31 -5.16 -25.01 -8.95
CA SER A 31 -5.08 -25.74 -10.23
C SER A 31 -3.72 -25.64 -10.92
N ARG A 32 -2.92 -24.62 -10.60
CA ARG A 32 -1.61 -24.36 -11.22
C ARG A 32 -0.42 -24.86 -10.40
N VAL A 33 -0.63 -25.30 -9.16
CA VAL A 33 0.44 -25.61 -8.20
C VAL A 33 1.40 -26.67 -8.74
N GLU A 34 0.88 -27.81 -9.21
CA GLU A 34 1.71 -28.94 -9.66
C GLU A 34 2.56 -28.58 -10.88
N GLY A 35 1.95 -28.01 -11.93
CA GLY A 35 2.68 -27.61 -13.13
C GLY A 35 3.72 -26.51 -12.85
N THR A 36 3.42 -25.58 -11.92
CA THR A 36 4.35 -24.54 -11.52
C THR A 36 5.53 -25.10 -10.74
N ARG A 37 5.31 -26.06 -9.83
CA ARG A 37 6.39 -26.71 -9.08
C ARG A 37 7.47 -27.32 -9.96
N ASP A 38 7.09 -27.96 -11.05
CA ASP A 38 8.06 -28.55 -11.99
C ASP A 38 8.88 -27.48 -12.70
N ARG A 39 8.26 -26.36 -13.08
CA ARG A 39 8.92 -25.28 -13.81
C ARG A 39 9.88 -24.45 -12.95
N VAL A 40 9.67 -24.38 -11.62
CA VAL A 40 10.53 -23.59 -10.72
C VAL A 40 11.72 -24.33 -10.12
N ARG A 41 11.93 -25.60 -10.44
CA ARG A 41 12.98 -26.45 -9.83
C ARG A 41 14.39 -25.86 -9.93
N HIS A 42 14.69 -25.14 -11.02
CA HIS A 42 16.01 -24.60 -11.32
C HIS A 42 16.03 -23.07 -11.43
N ILE A 43 14.98 -22.41 -10.91
CA ILE A 43 14.83 -20.96 -11.00
C ILE A 43 15.48 -20.30 -9.77
N ALA A 44 16.30 -19.28 -10.00
CA ALA A 44 16.80 -18.44 -8.93
C ALA A 44 15.66 -17.58 -8.35
N ALA A 45 15.67 -17.37 -7.02
CA ALA A 45 14.63 -16.59 -6.37
C ALA A 45 14.44 -15.19 -6.99
N SER A 46 15.52 -14.54 -7.41
CA SER A 46 15.49 -13.22 -8.04
C SER A 46 14.75 -13.17 -9.38
N GLU A 47 14.66 -14.30 -10.11
CA GLU A 47 13.94 -14.38 -11.38
C GLU A 47 12.42 -14.24 -11.19
N LEU A 48 11.92 -14.48 -9.95
CA LEU A 48 10.51 -14.27 -9.61
C LEU A 48 10.13 -12.79 -9.45
N LEU A 49 11.07 -11.88 -9.59
CA LEU A 49 10.82 -10.44 -9.61
C LEU A 49 10.64 -9.88 -11.02
N ASP A 50 10.80 -10.72 -12.03
CA ASP A 50 10.51 -10.41 -13.43
C ASP A 50 9.10 -10.92 -13.79
N PRO A 51 8.13 -10.01 -14.05
CA PRO A 51 6.78 -10.42 -14.42
C PRO A 51 6.70 -11.33 -15.63
N ALA A 52 7.52 -11.09 -16.67
CA ALA A 52 7.53 -11.91 -17.88
C ALA A 52 8.00 -13.35 -17.57
N ARG A 53 9.00 -13.47 -16.68
CA ARG A 53 9.48 -14.78 -16.23
C ARG A 53 8.42 -15.53 -15.45
N VAL A 54 7.74 -14.84 -14.53
CA VAL A 54 6.67 -15.47 -13.74
C VAL A 54 5.49 -15.89 -14.60
N ALA A 55 5.10 -15.11 -15.61
CA ALA A 55 4.06 -15.49 -16.57
C ALA A 55 4.31 -16.86 -17.23
N LEU A 56 5.56 -17.11 -17.64
CA LEU A 56 5.97 -18.39 -18.22
C LEU A 56 5.90 -19.53 -17.20
N LEU A 57 6.24 -19.26 -15.94
CA LEU A 57 6.23 -20.26 -14.87
C LEU A 57 4.83 -20.66 -14.47
N ILE A 58 3.88 -19.72 -14.42
CA ILE A 58 2.49 -19.96 -14.02
C ILE A 58 1.57 -20.31 -15.20
N ASP A 59 2.09 -20.26 -16.42
CA ASP A 59 1.38 -20.61 -17.66
C ASP A 59 0.08 -19.81 -17.84
N GLY A 60 0.23 -18.48 -17.89
CA GLY A 60 -0.91 -17.59 -18.08
C GLY A 60 -0.51 -16.21 -18.53
N PRO A 61 -1.30 -15.60 -19.43
CA PRO A 61 -1.08 -14.24 -19.88
C PRO A 61 -1.35 -13.27 -18.72
N ILE A 62 -0.45 -12.32 -18.53
CA ILE A 62 -0.59 -11.25 -17.52
C ILE A 62 -1.55 -10.18 -18.06
N SER A 63 -2.52 -9.75 -17.23
CA SER A 63 -3.31 -8.56 -17.48
C SER A 63 -2.60 -7.30 -16.97
N HIS A 64 -2.09 -7.36 -15.73
CA HIS A 64 -1.24 -6.33 -15.14
C HIS A 64 -0.42 -6.89 -13.98
N CYS A 65 0.60 -6.15 -13.55
CA CYS A 65 1.39 -6.49 -12.38
C CYS A 65 1.68 -5.25 -11.53
N VAL A 66 1.87 -5.48 -10.22
CA VAL A 66 2.26 -4.44 -9.27
C VAL A 66 3.57 -4.86 -8.60
N GLY A 67 4.60 -4.08 -8.79
CA GLY A 67 5.92 -4.33 -8.24
C GLY A 67 7.03 -4.42 -9.30
N PRO A 68 8.21 -4.88 -8.90
CA PRO A 68 8.55 -5.35 -7.55
C PRO A 68 8.50 -4.24 -6.50
N LEU A 69 7.89 -4.58 -5.37
CA LEU A 69 7.76 -3.68 -4.23
C LEU A 69 8.88 -3.96 -3.20
N TYR A 70 9.36 -2.91 -2.58
CA TYR A 70 9.99 -2.97 -1.26
C TYR A 70 8.94 -3.43 -0.26
N GLU A 71 9.28 -4.38 0.58
CA GLU A 71 8.49 -4.82 1.71
C GLU A 71 9.32 -4.70 2.98
N GLY A 72 8.95 -3.77 3.86
CA GLY A 72 9.58 -3.53 5.13
C GLY A 72 8.62 -3.75 6.28
N TYR A 73 9.16 -4.25 7.39
CA TYR A 73 8.41 -4.41 8.64
C TYR A 73 9.03 -3.61 9.75
N ALA A 74 8.18 -3.09 10.64
CA ALA A 74 8.60 -2.46 11.88
C ALA A 74 7.81 -3.02 13.06
N GLU A 75 8.52 -3.18 14.18
CA GLU A 75 7.98 -3.47 15.50
C GLU A 75 8.09 -2.21 16.38
N ALA A 76 7.31 -2.18 17.46
CA ALA A 76 7.24 -0.99 18.32
C ALA A 76 8.59 -0.62 18.95
N ASP A 77 9.42 -1.59 19.30
CA ASP A 77 10.73 -1.39 19.91
C ASP A 77 11.79 -0.80 18.96
N GLY A 78 11.67 -1.09 17.65
CA GLY A 78 12.52 -0.53 16.60
C GLY A 78 12.04 0.81 16.04
N PHE A 79 10.85 1.25 16.40
CA PHE A 79 10.23 2.44 15.86
C PHE A 79 10.94 3.74 16.25
N ARG A 80 11.13 4.63 15.29
CA ARG A 80 11.77 5.94 15.45
C ARG A 80 10.77 7.06 15.16
N PRO A 81 10.01 7.53 16.15
CA PRO A 81 8.94 8.50 15.94
C PRO A 81 9.45 9.84 15.40
N SER A 82 8.62 10.49 14.62
CA SER A 82 8.88 11.83 14.06
C SER A 82 7.65 12.73 14.33
N PRO A 83 7.56 13.34 15.51
CA PRO A 83 6.41 14.16 15.88
C PRO A 83 6.31 15.43 15.04
N SER A 84 5.10 15.99 14.95
CA SER A 84 4.82 17.27 14.31
C SER A 84 3.78 18.03 15.11
N SER A 85 3.98 19.34 15.31
CA SER A 85 3.04 20.21 16.02
C SER A 85 1.73 20.45 15.25
N ASN A 86 1.74 20.26 13.94
CA ASN A 86 0.57 20.50 13.06
C ASN A 86 -0.13 19.21 12.66
N LEU A 87 0.07 18.14 13.42
CA LEU A 87 -0.57 16.85 13.20
C LEU A 87 -2.01 16.89 13.73
N VAL A 88 -2.94 16.43 12.91
CA VAL A 88 -4.36 16.31 13.24
C VAL A 88 -4.81 14.88 12.87
N THR A 89 -5.66 14.30 13.71
CA THR A 89 -6.33 13.04 13.41
C THR A 89 -7.73 13.35 12.89
N LEU A 90 -8.08 12.78 11.74
CA LEU A 90 -9.38 12.92 11.11
C LEU A 90 -10.09 11.55 11.07
N ASP A 91 -11.42 11.57 11.16
CA ASP A 91 -12.21 10.37 10.98
C ASP A 91 -12.19 9.89 9.53
N ALA A 92 -12.19 8.57 9.31
CA ALA A 92 -12.16 8.00 7.96
C ALA A 92 -13.43 8.32 7.15
N SER A 93 -14.54 8.63 7.79
CA SER A 93 -15.79 9.03 7.12
C SER A 93 -15.61 10.26 6.22
N TYR A 94 -14.72 11.19 6.58
CA TYR A 94 -14.44 12.38 5.77
C TYR A 94 -13.93 12.04 4.36
N VAL A 95 -13.21 10.94 4.19
CA VAL A 95 -12.72 10.52 2.86
C VAL A 95 -13.78 9.75 2.08
N LYS A 96 -14.59 8.94 2.76
CA LYS A 96 -15.73 8.24 2.15
C LYS A 96 -16.74 9.23 1.58
N ASP A 97 -16.99 10.33 2.29
CA ASP A 97 -17.86 11.39 1.81
C ASP A 97 -17.32 12.09 0.56
N VAL A 98 -16.00 12.22 0.41
CA VAL A 98 -15.37 12.79 -0.80
C VAL A 98 -15.55 11.88 -2.00
N GLN A 99 -15.42 10.56 -1.81
CA GLN A 99 -15.61 9.57 -2.88
C GLN A 99 -17.08 9.46 -3.29
N ALA A 100 -17.99 9.35 -2.33
CA ALA A 100 -19.43 9.34 -2.59
C ALA A 100 -19.91 10.63 -3.26
N PHE A 101 -19.27 11.77 -2.99
CA PHE A 101 -19.59 13.04 -3.61
C PHE A 101 -19.08 13.17 -5.05
N THR A 102 -17.94 12.56 -5.38
CA THR A 102 -17.47 12.50 -6.78
C THR A 102 -18.42 11.69 -7.65
N GLU A 103 -19.01 10.63 -7.07
CA GLU A 103 -20.03 9.79 -7.72
C GLU A 103 -21.44 10.43 -7.67
N ALA A 104 -21.77 11.22 -6.64
CA ALA A 104 -23.07 11.83 -6.38
C ALA A 104 -23.18 13.31 -6.82
N CYS A 105 -22.12 13.93 -7.34
CA CYS A 105 -22.22 15.26 -7.96
C CYS A 105 -23.05 15.27 -9.23
N GLU A 106 -23.45 14.10 -9.72
CA GLU A 106 -24.47 13.96 -10.77
C GLU A 106 -25.90 13.92 -10.23
N ASP A 107 -26.13 13.72 -8.89
CA ASP A 107 -27.47 13.57 -8.34
C ASP A 107 -27.62 14.10 -6.90
N SER A 108 -28.23 15.26 -6.73
CA SER A 108 -28.91 15.82 -5.55
C SER A 108 -28.12 16.38 -4.36
N GLY A 109 -28.37 17.68 -4.13
CA GLY A 109 -28.07 18.51 -2.96
C GLY A 109 -28.36 17.92 -1.57
N ARG A 110 -27.32 17.56 -0.83
CA ARG A 110 -27.31 17.41 0.62
C ARG A 110 -26.12 18.12 1.25
N ASP A 111 -26.46 18.90 2.27
CA ASP A 111 -25.54 19.71 3.10
C ASP A 111 -24.75 18.83 4.06
N VAL A 112 -23.43 18.74 3.87
CA VAL A 112 -22.49 18.11 4.83
C VAL A 112 -21.35 19.07 5.02
N THR A 113 -20.94 19.33 6.24
CA THR A 113 -19.98 20.35 6.70
C THR A 113 -18.95 20.80 5.65
N PRO A 114 -19.13 21.95 5.02
CA PRO A 114 -18.51 22.28 3.73
C PRO A 114 -16.97 22.35 3.74
N VAL A 115 -16.40 22.68 4.88
CA VAL A 115 -14.99 23.11 4.98
C VAL A 115 -14.00 21.96 4.70
N TRP A 116 -14.19 20.78 5.29
CA TRP A 116 -13.23 19.66 5.13
C TRP A 116 -13.33 18.96 3.79
N ARG A 117 -14.53 18.88 3.22
CA ARG A 117 -14.76 18.31 1.90
C ARG A 117 -13.95 19.05 0.84
N ASP A 118 -14.07 20.38 0.79
CA ASP A 118 -13.34 21.21 -0.17
C ASP A 118 -11.83 21.12 0.00
N VAL A 119 -11.37 21.00 1.24
CA VAL A 119 -9.94 20.86 1.57
C VAL A 119 -9.40 19.51 1.08
N LEU A 120 -10.12 18.42 1.33
CA LEU A 120 -9.76 17.07 0.86
C LEU A 120 -9.86 16.97 -0.66
N GLN A 121 -10.92 17.51 -1.26
CA GLN A 121 -11.09 17.50 -2.71
C GLN A 121 -9.92 18.24 -3.41
N ARG A 122 -9.55 19.42 -2.92
CA ARG A 122 -8.39 20.16 -3.44
C ARG A 122 -7.09 19.38 -3.27
N PHE A 123 -6.92 18.68 -2.15
CA PHE A 123 -5.74 17.87 -1.88
C PHE A 123 -5.64 16.70 -2.88
N PHE A 124 -6.71 15.94 -3.09
CA PHE A 124 -6.71 14.81 -4.02
C PHE A 124 -6.60 15.28 -5.48
N SER A 125 -7.29 16.37 -5.86
CA SER A 125 -7.22 16.92 -7.23
C SER A 125 -5.84 17.49 -7.59
N ALA A 126 -5.02 17.86 -6.59
CA ALA A 126 -3.65 18.29 -6.80
C ALA A 126 -2.66 17.14 -6.94
N SER A 127 -3.07 15.92 -6.63
CA SER A 127 -2.23 14.72 -6.60
C SER A 127 -2.41 13.89 -7.88
N ASP A 128 -1.39 13.13 -8.24
CA ASP A 128 -1.50 12.18 -9.35
C ASP A 128 -2.53 11.08 -9.01
N PRO A 129 -3.49 10.77 -9.91
CA PRO A 129 -4.52 9.76 -9.67
C PRO A 129 -3.96 8.38 -9.29
N THR A 130 -2.84 7.97 -9.91
CA THR A 130 -2.19 6.69 -9.60
C THR A 130 -1.59 6.69 -8.19
N GLU A 131 -1.03 7.81 -7.75
CA GLU A 131 -0.53 7.96 -6.38
C GLU A 131 -1.69 7.94 -5.37
N VAL A 132 -2.81 8.59 -5.69
CA VAL A 132 -4.03 8.55 -4.85
C VAL A 132 -4.53 7.11 -4.71
N GLU A 133 -4.65 6.38 -5.80
CA GLU A 133 -5.07 4.98 -5.78
C GLU A 133 -4.10 4.10 -4.97
N HIS A 134 -2.81 4.20 -5.23
CA HIS A 134 -1.78 3.41 -4.53
C HIS A 134 -1.65 3.76 -3.05
N SER A 135 -2.04 4.96 -2.63
CA SER A 135 -2.05 5.34 -1.22
C SER A 135 -3.11 4.60 -0.40
N GLY A 136 -4.14 4.07 -1.04
CA GLY A 136 -5.28 3.42 -0.38
C GLY A 136 -6.17 4.36 0.43
N LEU A 137 -5.88 5.65 0.46
CA LEU A 137 -6.57 6.64 1.31
C LEU A 137 -8.08 6.70 1.05
N LEU A 138 -8.52 6.57 -0.21
CA LEU A 138 -9.95 6.59 -0.55
C LEU A 138 -10.73 5.38 -0.02
N ARG A 139 -10.02 4.32 0.38
CA ARG A 139 -10.59 3.09 0.97
C ARG A 139 -10.24 2.94 2.45
N ALA A 140 -9.75 4.01 3.08
CA ALA A 140 -9.36 3.98 4.48
C ALA A 140 -10.54 3.63 5.38
N ASP A 141 -10.31 2.70 6.30
CA ASP A 141 -11.24 2.25 7.34
C ASP A 141 -10.73 2.56 8.75
N SER A 142 -9.55 3.14 8.85
CA SER A 142 -8.91 3.63 10.06
C SER A 142 -8.84 5.15 10.09
N PRO A 143 -8.54 5.77 11.24
CA PRO A 143 -8.30 7.21 11.32
C PRO A 143 -7.26 7.69 10.32
N LEU A 144 -7.45 8.90 9.80
CA LEU A 144 -6.51 9.57 8.93
C LEU A 144 -5.62 10.50 9.75
N PHE A 145 -4.34 10.49 9.46
CA PHE A 145 -3.36 11.37 10.08
C PHE A 145 -2.95 12.43 9.07
N ALA A 146 -3.18 13.70 9.39
CA ALA A 146 -2.97 14.83 8.50
C ALA A 146 -1.99 15.83 9.11
N VAL A 147 -1.09 16.36 8.29
CA VAL A 147 -0.40 17.63 8.61
C VAL A 147 -1.13 18.73 7.87
N ILE A 148 -1.64 19.71 8.64
CA ILE A 148 -2.48 20.79 8.14
C ILE A 148 -1.87 22.14 8.52
N THR A 149 -1.84 23.07 7.57
CA THR A 149 -1.43 24.45 7.78
C THR A 149 -2.28 25.36 6.89
N ASP A 150 -2.80 26.45 7.45
CA ASP A 150 -3.61 27.45 6.72
C ASP A 150 -4.75 26.82 5.90
N SER A 151 -5.51 25.90 6.49
CA SER A 151 -6.60 25.17 5.83
C SER A 151 -6.16 24.39 4.59
N ARG A 152 -4.90 23.94 4.55
CA ARG A 152 -4.33 23.10 3.50
C ARG A 152 -3.77 21.82 4.09
N ILE A 153 -4.06 20.71 3.46
CA ILE A 153 -3.45 19.42 3.78
C ILE A 153 -2.11 19.34 3.08
N LEU A 154 -1.04 19.10 3.84
CA LEU A 154 0.32 18.98 3.33
C LEU A 154 0.73 17.52 3.13
N ALA A 155 0.15 16.61 3.92
CA ALA A 155 0.27 15.16 3.77
C ALA A 155 -0.87 14.46 4.51
N LEU A 156 -1.26 13.29 4.00
CA LEU A 156 -2.19 12.35 4.65
C LEU A 156 -1.53 10.98 4.77
N ALA A 157 -1.84 10.26 5.85
CA ALA A 157 -1.55 8.84 5.98
C ALA A 157 -2.70 8.13 6.71
N HIS A 158 -2.77 6.82 6.54
CA HIS A 158 -3.62 5.92 7.29
C HIS A 158 -2.92 4.57 7.46
N TYR A 159 -3.54 3.63 8.15
CA TYR A 159 -3.19 2.23 8.05
C TYR A 159 -4.45 1.41 7.76
N SER A 160 -4.28 0.26 7.15
CA SER A 160 -5.33 -0.74 6.95
C SER A 160 -4.81 -2.12 7.32
N MET A 161 -5.68 -3.01 7.78
CA MET A 161 -5.26 -4.35 8.16
C MET A 161 -5.00 -5.17 6.91
N TRP A 162 -3.74 -5.62 6.75
CA TRP A 162 -3.33 -6.53 5.68
C TRP A 162 -3.56 -8.00 6.06
N ALA A 163 -3.28 -8.32 7.33
CA ALA A 163 -3.49 -9.62 7.94
C ALA A 163 -3.93 -9.40 9.40
N ALA A 164 -4.24 -10.46 10.13
CA ALA A 164 -4.75 -10.36 11.50
C ALA A 164 -3.92 -9.41 12.40
N ASP A 165 -2.59 -9.42 12.24
CA ASP A 165 -1.67 -8.70 13.12
C ASP A 165 -0.81 -7.65 12.39
N ALA A 166 -1.00 -7.45 11.08
CA ALA A 166 -0.18 -6.56 10.27
C ALA A 166 -0.97 -5.39 9.71
N ALA A 167 -0.60 -4.17 10.09
CA ALA A 167 -1.13 -2.92 9.62
C ALA A 167 -0.29 -2.38 8.45
N SER A 168 -0.87 -2.28 7.27
CA SER A 168 -0.25 -1.70 6.07
C SER A 168 -0.43 -0.20 6.05
N ILE A 169 0.65 0.54 5.87
CA ILE A 169 0.64 2.01 5.84
C ILE A 169 0.38 2.53 4.44
N GLY A 170 -0.59 3.44 4.31
CA GLY A 170 -0.80 4.26 3.14
C GLY A 170 -0.43 5.71 3.40
N VAL A 171 0.20 6.38 2.43
CA VAL A 171 0.62 7.78 2.56
C VAL A 171 0.55 8.52 1.23
N LEU A 172 0.12 9.77 1.28
CA LEU A 172 0.09 10.70 0.16
C LEU A 172 0.57 12.08 0.62
N PRO A 173 1.80 12.50 0.25
CA PRO A 173 2.25 13.87 0.46
C PRO A 173 1.76 14.75 -0.69
N HIS A 174 1.25 15.94 -0.37
CA HIS A 174 0.86 16.93 -1.38
C HIS A 174 2.07 17.30 -2.28
N PRO A 175 1.93 17.27 -3.62
CA PRO A 175 3.05 17.44 -4.55
C PRO A 175 3.90 18.69 -4.29
N ALA A 176 3.27 19.84 -4.03
CA ALA A 176 3.95 21.11 -3.81
C ALA A 176 4.72 21.20 -2.46
N TYR A 177 4.48 20.28 -1.53
CA TYR A 177 5.06 20.31 -0.18
C TYR A 177 5.93 19.11 0.15
N ARG A 178 6.33 18.31 -0.85
CA ARG A 178 7.23 17.17 -0.70
C ARG A 178 8.61 17.58 -0.19
N ARG A 179 9.34 16.63 0.39
CA ARG A 179 10.70 16.78 0.96
C ARG A 179 10.82 17.82 2.09
N ARG A 180 9.71 18.08 2.79
CA ARG A 180 9.66 18.98 3.97
C ARG A 180 9.36 18.24 5.27
N GLY A 181 9.43 16.91 5.26
CA GLY A 181 9.18 16.07 6.46
C GLY A 181 7.72 15.73 6.72
N HIS A 182 6.74 16.34 6.03
CA HIS A 182 5.31 16.14 6.30
C HIS A 182 4.87 14.69 6.12
N GLY A 183 5.32 14.01 5.05
CA GLY A 183 5.05 12.59 4.84
C GLY A 183 5.58 11.72 5.98
N LYS A 184 6.79 12.02 6.49
CA LYS A 184 7.37 11.31 7.62
C LYS A 184 6.54 11.49 8.90
N ALA A 185 6.06 12.71 9.16
CA ALA A 185 5.25 13.01 10.33
C ALA A 185 3.92 12.24 10.34
N VAL A 186 3.17 12.24 9.22
CA VAL A 186 1.88 11.52 9.14
C VAL A 186 2.06 10.00 9.18
N VAL A 187 3.10 9.45 8.54
CA VAL A 187 3.42 8.02 8.61
C VAL A 187 3.80 7.64 10.04
N SER A 188 4.63 8.45 10.71
CA SER A 188 4.99 8.23 12.11
C SER A 188 3.75 8.16 13.01
N ALA A 189 2.76 9.02 12.79
CA ALA A 189 1.52 9.00 13.55
C ALA A 189 0.68 7.74 13.27
N ALA A 190 0.54 7.35 12.00
CA ALA A 190 -0.15 6.13 11.61
C ALA A 190 0.51 4.87 12.20
N MET A 191 1.85 4.80 12.16
CA MET A 191 2.61 3.72 12.80
C MET A 191 2.40 3.70 14.32
N SER A 192 2.47 4.86 14.98
CA SER A 192 2.21 4.96 16.42
C SER A 192 0.84 4.44 16.80
N ALA A 193 -0.20 4.79 16.03
CA ALA A 193 -1.55 4.32 16.26
C ALA A 193 -1.68 2.80 16.04
N ALA A 194 -1.06 2.25 15.01
CA ALA A 194 -1.03 0.81 14.75
C ALA A 194 -0.32 0.05 15.88
N PHE A 195 0.82 0.53 16.35
CA PHE A 195 1.54 -0.07 17.50
C PHE A 195 0.74 0.01 18.80
N ALA A 196 0.00 1.10 19.04
CA ALA A 196 -0.87 1.22 20.21
C ALA A 196 -2.01 0.17 20.23
N GLN A 197 -2.37 -0.39 19.06
CA GLN A 197 -3.31 -1.51 18.92
C GLN A 197 -2.62 -2.88 18.92
N GLY A 198 -1.30 -2.92 19.11
CA GLY A 198 -0.53 -4.16 19.13
C GLY A 198 -0.18 -4.75 17.76
N HIS A 199 -0.33 -3.98 16.69
CA HIS A 199 -0.07 -4.46 15.34
C HIS A 199 1.39 -4.33 14.95
N LEU A 200 1.88 -5.30 14.15
CA LEU A 200 3.09 -5.17 13.35
C LEU A 200 2.83 -4.18 12.21
N VAL A 201 3.77 -3.31 11.91
CA VAL A 201 3.64 -2.40 10.76
C VAL A 201 4.29 -3.00 9.52
N LEU A 202 3.53 -3.05 8.43
CA LEU A 202 3.97 -3.38 7.08
C LEU A 202 4.03 -2.09 6.25
N TYR A 203 5.18 -1.83 5.63
CA TYR A 203 5.35 -0.72 4.69
C TYR A 203 5.72 -1.25 3.30
N ARG A 204 4.89 -0.94 2.31
CA ARG A 204 5.11 -1.33 0.92
C ARG A 204 5.23 -0.12 0.01
N THR A 205 6.18 -0.16 -0.92
CA THR A 205 6.32 0.87 -1.94
C THR A 205 7.08 0.31 -3.14
N LEU A 206 6.90 0.93 -4.32
CA LEU A 206 7.72 0.57 -5.48
C LEU A 206 9.21 0.72 -5.15
N LEU A 207 10.05 -0.22 -5.57
CA LEU A 207 11.50 -0.13 -5.40
C LEU A 207 12.11 1.11 -6.06
N THR A 208 11.46 1.62 -7.09
CA THR A 208 11.86 2.86 -7.78
C THR A 208 11.54 4.11 -6.99
N ASN A 209 10.59 4.05 -6.04
CA ASN A 209 10.24 5.16 -5.15
C ASN A 209 11.24 5.26 -3.98
N ARG A 210 12.47 5.67 -4.29
CA ARG A 210 13.57 5.78 -3.32
C ARG A 210 13.24 6.67 -2.12
N ALA A 211 12.42 7.71 -2.32
CA ALA A 211 12.01 8.61 -1.24
C ALA A 211 11.12 7.89 -0.22
N SER A 212 10.19 7.06 -0.68
CA SER A 212 9.30 6.28 0.16
C SER A 212 10.06 5.16 0.91
N VAL A 213 11.00 4.49 0.23
CA VAL A 213 11.88 3.49 0.89
C VAL A 213 12.69 4.15 2.03
N ALA A 214 13.37 5.27 1.74
CA ALA A 214 14.16 5.99 2.74
C ALA A 214 13.29 6.50 3.92
N LEU A 215 12.03 6.90 3.63
CA LEU A 215 11.08 7.29 4.67
C LEU A 215 10.79 6.10 5.60
N ALA A 216 10.45 4.94 5.07
CA ALA A 216 10.18 3.73 5.84
C ALA A 216 11.37 3.34 6.74
N GLU A 217 12.57 3.27 6.17
CA GLU A 217 13.81 2.93 6.89
C GLU A 217 14.13 3.96 7.99
N SER A 218 13.91 5.25 7.71
CA SER A 218 14.12 6.32 8.69
C SER A 218 13.19 6.26 9.90
N LEU A 219 12.05 5.57 9.77
CA LEU A 219 11.08 5.34 10.85
C LEU A 219 11.28 3.98 11.55
N GLY A 220 12.26 3.18 11.12
CA GLY A 220 12.61 1.91 11.75
C GLY A 220 12.09 0.68 11.02
N CYS A 221 11.55 0.81 9.81
CA CYS A 221 11.23 -0.36 9.00
C CYS A 221 12.52 -1.06 8.56
N SER A 222 12.61 -2.34 8.84
CA SER A 222 13.67 -3.22 8.34
C SER A 222 13.31 -3.75 6.97
N ASP A 223 14.26 -3.72 6.02
CA ASP A 223 14.10 -4.33 4.69
C ASP A 223 13.91 -5.85 4.86
N TYR A 224 12.71 -6.33 4.59
CA TYR A 224 12.37 -7.73 4.77
C TYR A 224 12.42 -8.52 3.47
N GLY A 225 12.02 -7.93 2.35
CA GLY A 225 12.01 -8.63 1.08
C GLY A 225 11.42 -7.83 -0.08
N ARG A 226 11.07 -8.56 -1.13
CA ARG A 226 10.47 -8.01 -2.36
C ARG A 226 9.18 -8.75 -2.67
N PHE A 227 8.19 -7.99 -3.05
CA PHE A 227 6.87 -8.52 -3.38
C PHE A 227 6.49 -8.15 -4.81
N LEU A 228 5.93 -9.10 -5.56
CA LEU A 228 5.40 -8.89 -6.89
C LEU A 228 3.99 -9.51 -6.94
N ALA A 229 2.97 -8.69 -7.21
CA ALA A 229 1.62 -9.16 -7.50
C ALA A 229 1.40 -9.22 -9.00
N ILE A 230 0.76 -10.29 -9.46
CA ILE A 230 0.54 -10.59 -10.87
C ILE A 230 -0.93 -10.96 -11.05
N HIS A 231 -1.62 -10.19 -11.88
CA HIS A 231 -2.98 -10.49 -12.28
C HIS A 231 -2.96 -11.13 -13.65
N LEU A 232 -3.57 -12.29 -13.76
CA LEU A 232 -3.74 -13.01 -15.02
C LEU A 232 -4.99 -12.51 -15.75
N GLN A 233 -4.98 -12.68 -17.05
CA GLN A 233 -6.21 -12.50 -17.83
C GLN A 233 -7.21 -13.61 -17.43
N LYS A 234 -8.46 -13.22 -17.20
CA LYS A 234 -9.52 -14.20 -16.99
C LYS A 234 -9.68 -15.04 -18.24
N ALA A 235 -9.80 -16.35 -18.04
CA ALA A 235 -10.22 -17.23 -19.13
C ALA A 235 -11.61 -16.77 -19.60
N ALA A 236 -11.76 -16.63 -20.90
CA ALA A 236 -13.03 -16.26 -21.54
C ALA A 236 -14.08 -17.37 -21.36
#